data_c27354a0eb920d271051931452549a28
#
_entry.id   c27354a0eb920d271051931452549a28
#
_cell.length_a   1.000
_cell.length_b   1.000
_cell.length_c   1.000
_cell.angle_alpha   90.00
_cell.angle_beta   90.00
_cell.angle_gamma   90.00
#
_symmetry.space_group_name_H-M   'P 1'
#
loop_
_entity.id
_entity.type
_entity.pdbx_description
1 polymer ?
#
loop_
_entity_poly.entity_id
_entity_poly.type
_entity_poly.pdbx_seq_one_letter_code
_entity_poly.pdbx_strand_id
1 'polypeptide(L)'
;MLTDLVQIRREGERVQGDNERLRKHLKAHPVAERRLRRIAENVEDQIDCRSCANCCRRSTVRLSDHDIQRLSKALRLKPPRVIADYTLPSEEEGLILRRDDERGCVFLDNNDCLIYEDRPDICRDYPHLIRGPGSLMSRMWHMPERASVCPIVYNTLEAYKDEVGFVRRG
;
A
#
# COMPACT_ATOMS: atom_id res chain seq x y z
N MET A 1 6.14 1.74 17.93
CA MET A 1 5.80 1.88 16.51
C MET A 1 5.30 3.27 16.21
N LEU A 2 5.72 3.85 15.10
CA LEU A 2 5.30 5.17 14.65
C LEU A 2 4.02 5.04 13.82
N THR A 3 2.94 5.77 14.19
CA THR A 3 1.64 5.72 13.50
C THR A 3 1.12 7.10 13.12
N ASP A 4 1.66 8.17 13.71
CA ASP A 4 1.33 9.54 13.33
C ASP A 4 1.72 9.83 11.88
N LEU A 5 0.75 10.21 11.04
CA LEU A 5 0.96 10.35 9.59
C LEU A 5 1.87 11.50 9.19
N VAL A 6 1.95 12.56 10.00
CA VAL A 6 2.86 13.68 9.75
C VAL A 6 4.29 13.24 10.01
N GLN A 7 4.50 12.53 11.11
CA GLN A 7 5.82 11.97 11.44
C GLN A 7 6.22 10.85 10.47
N ILE A 8 5.30 9.97 10.06
CA ILE A 8 5.54 8.93 9.04
C ILE A 8 6.03 9.54 7.74
N ARG A 9 5.39 10.61 7.28
CA ARG A 9 5.81 11.30 6.08
C ARG A 9 7.23 11.86 6.23
N ARG A 10 7.46 12.63 7.27
CA ARG A 10 8.75 13.27 7.54
C ARG A 10 9.89 12.26 7.68
N GLU A 11 9.68 11.26 8.53
CA GLU A 11 10.70 10.25 8.78
C GLU A 11 10.90 9.31 7.58
N GLY A 12 9.82 8.94 6.88
CA GLY A 12 9.88 8.14 5.66
C GLY A 12 10.68 8.83 4.54
N GLU A 13 10.46 10.13 4.34
CA GLU A 13 11.24 10.95 3.40
C GLU A 13 12.71 11.02 3.83
N ARG A 14 12.98 11.23 5.12
CA ARG A 14 14.35 11.29 5.66
C ARG A 14 15.15 10.01 5.44
N VAL A 15 14.52 8.85 5.60
CA VAL A 15 15.20 7.53 5.45
C VAL A 15 15.06 6.92 4.05
N GLN A 16 14.55 7.65 3.08
CA GLN A 16 14.30 7.11 1.73
C GLN A 16 15.58 6.56 1.09
N GLY A 17 16.69 7.29 1.17
CA GLY A 17 17.99 6.84 0.65
C GLY A 17 18.49 5.56 1.32
N ASP A 18 18.26 5.41 2.63
CA ASP A 18 18.57 4.20 3.37
C ASP A 18 17.69 3.03 2.92
N ASN A 19 16.39 3.28 2.67
CA ASN A 19 15.46 2.28 2.16
C ASN A 19 15.84 1.80 0.75
N GLU A 20 16.32 2.68 -0.12
CA GLU A 20 16.82 2.32 -1.44
C GLU A 20 18.08 1.45 -1.36
N ARG A 21 19.00 1.78 -0.45
CA ARG A 21 20.20 0.96 -0.18
C ARG A 21 19.83 -0.41 0.39
N LEU A 22 18.87 -0.45 1.34
CA LEU A 22 18.32 -1.68 1.88
C LEU A 22 17.72 -2.56 0.78
N ARG A 23 16.94 -2.00 -0.13
CA ARG A 23 16.38 -2.72 -1.28
C ARG A 23 17.46 -3.36 -2.16
N LYS A 24 18.54 -2.63 -2.43
CA LYS A 24 19.69 -3.15 -3.20
C LYS A 24 20.37 -4.29 -2.45
N HIS A 25 20.55 -4.15 -1.13
CA HIS A 25 21.12 -5.19 -0.28
C HIS A 25 20.26 -6.47 -0.28
N LEU A 26 18.96 -6.34 -0.11
CA LEU A 26 18.02 -7.47 -0.13
C LEU A 26 18.04 -8.22 -1.46
N LYS A 27 18.17 -7.53 -2.59
CA LYS A 27 18.27 -8.14 -3.91
C LYS A 27 19.51 -9.05 -4.05
N ALA A 28 20.60 -8.69 -3.38
CA ALA A 28 21.84 -9.47 -3.39
C ALA A 28 21.86 -10.62 -2.36
N HIS A 29 20.91 -10.64 -1.40
CA HIS A 29 20.90 -11.58 -0.27
C HIS A 29 19.51 -12.22 -0.07
N PRO A 30 19.14 -13.24 -0.85
CA PRO A 30 17.79 -13.82 -0.86
C PRO A 30 17.29 -14.42 0.47
N VAL A 31 18.23 -14.80 1.38
CA VAL A 31 17.89 -15.40 2.69
C VAL A 31 17.09 -14.44 3.60
N ALA A 32 17.09 -13.16 3.27
CA ALA A 32 16.43 -12.11 4.01
C ALA A 32 14.88 -12.12 3.92
N GLU A 33 14.30 -12.79 2.93
CA GLU A 33 12.86 -12.70 2.63
C GLU A 33 11.96 -13.21 3.76
N ARG A 34 12.28 -14.36 4.36
CA ARG A 34 11.50 -14.93 5.47
C ARG A 34 11.48 -14.00 6.69
N ARG A 35 12.62 -13.38 6.96
CA ARG A 35 12.80 -12.49 8.10
C ARG A 35 11.98 -11.22 7.92
N LEU A 36 12.08 -10.62 6.74
CA LEU A 36 11.28 -9.44 6.39
C LEU A 36 9.79 -9.74 6.44
N ARG A 37 9.35 -10.89 5.93
CA ARG A 37 7.94 -11.31 5.97
C ARG A 37 7.44 -11.42 7.41
N ARG A 38 8.17 -12.11 8.29
CA ARG A 38 7.81 -12.27 9.70
C ARG A 38 7.67 -10.91 10.42
N ILE A 39 8.59 -9.97 10.15
CA ILE A 39 8.51 -8.62 10.72
C ILE A 39 7.29 -7.90 10.17
N ALA A 40 7.04 -7.98 8.86
CA ALA A 40 5.90 -7.33 8.23
C ALA A 40 4.56 -7.85 8.78
N GLU A 41 4.42 -9.15 8.97
CA GLU A 41 3.25 -9.78 9.58
C GLU A 41 3.02 -9.25 11.00
N ASN A 42 4.07 -9.23 11.83
CA ASN A 42 3.99 -8.72 13.19
C ASN A 42 3.61 -7.22 13.25
N VAL A 43 4.14 -6.41 12.35
CA VAL A 43 3.81 -4.98 12.29
C VAL A 43 2.37 -4.78 11.76
N GLU A 44 1.95 -5.56 10.76
CA GLU A 44 0.60 -5.48 10.21
C GLU A 44 -0.47 -5.83 11.25
N ASP A 45 -0.23 -6.83 12.09
CA ASP A 45 -1.12 -7.23 13.19
C ASP A 45 -1.31 -6.14 14.26
N GLN A 46 -0.39 -5.22 14.36
CA GLN A 46 -0.41 -4.14 15.37
C GLN A 46 -0.95 -2.81 14.84
N ILE A 47 -1.15 -2.66 13.53
CA ILE A 47 -1.59 -1.41 12.91
C ILE A 47 -2.91 -1.64 12.16
N ASP A 48 -4.00 -1.08 12.69
CA ASP A 48 -5.28 -1.11 12.00
C ASP A 48 -5.30 -0.14 10.81
N CYS A 49 -5.33 -0.69 9.59
CA CYS A 49 -5.44 0.08 8.36
C CYS A 49 -6.71 0.92 8.27
N ARG A 50 -7.81 0.51 8.95
CA ARG A 50 -9.08 1.23 8.94
C ARG A 50 -9.00 2.51 9.76
N SER A 51 -8.21 2.52 10.82
CA SER A 51 -7.96 3.73 11.59
C SER A 51 -7.09 4.75 10.84
N CYS A 52 -6.28 4.29 9.89
CA CYS A 52 -5.32 5.11 9.15
C CYS A 52 -5.89 5.70 7.85
N ALA A 53 -6.46 4.87 6.96
CA ALA A 53 -7.02 5.19 5.63
C ALA A 53 -6.12 6.07 4.72
N ASN A 54 -4.82 6.23 5.00
CA ASN A 54 -3.95 7.14 4.25
C ASN A 54 -3.76 6.69 2.79
N CYS A 55 -3.68 5.38 2.53
CA CYS A 55 -3.64 4.86 1.17
C CYS A 55 -4.90 5.21 0.37
N CYS A 56 -6.08 5.20 1.01
CA CYS A 56 -7.34 5.60 0.37
C CYS A 56 -7.34 7.09 -0.02
N ARG A 57 -6.58 7.92 0.69
CA ARG A 57 -6.44 9.35 0.38
C ARG A 57 -5.34 9.66 -0.64
N ARG A 58 -4.35 8.77 -0.79
CA ARG A 58 -3.12 9.08 -1.55
C ARG A 58 -2.92 8.23 -2.78
N SER A 59 -3.35 6.95 -2.76
CA SER A 59 -3.00 6.01 -3.81
C SER A 59 -3.99 6.00 -4.97
N THR A 60 -3.47 5.89 -6.18
CA THR A 60 -4.26 5.52 -7.36
C THR A 60 -4.55 4.02 -7.30
N VAL A 61 -5.79 3.65 -7.58
CA VAL A 61 -6.26 2.26 -7.55
C VAL A 61 -6.65 1.84 -8.94
N ARG A 62 -5.78 1.07 -9.60
CA ARG A 62 -6.07 0.43 -10.87
C ARG A 62 -7.11 -0.67 -10.69
N LEU A 63 -8.03 -0.79 -11.65
CA LEU A 63 -9.08 -1.79 -11.65
C LEU A 63 -8.89 -2.80 -12.79
N SER A 64 -8.99 -4.08 -12.44
CA SER A 64 -9.14 -5.16 -13.41
C SER A 64 -10.59 -5.37 -13.80
N ASP A 65 -10.84 -6.13 -14.88
CA ASP A 65 -12.20 -6.55 -15.24
C ASP A 65 -12.85 -7.36 -14.12
N HIS A 66 -12.08 -8.15 -13.38
CA HIS A 66 -12.55 -8.90 -12.22
C HIS A 66 -13.01 -7.97 -11.09
N ASP A 67 -12.26 -6.88 -10.84
CA ASP A 67 -12.66 -5.86 -9.86
C ASP A 67 -13.98 -5.19 -10.26
N ILE A 68 -14.14 -4.83 -11.55
CA ILE A 68 -15.39 -4.26 -12.06
C ILE A 68 -16.57 -5.22 -11.84
N GLN A 69 -16.40 -6.52 -12.10
CA GLN A 69 -17.46 -7.51 -11.86
C GLN A 69 -17.80 -7.64 -10.37
N ARG A 70 -16.80 -7.62 -9.48
CA ARG A 70 -17.00 -7.66 -8.03
C ARG A 70 -17.72 -6.41 -7.53
N LEU A 71 -17.29 -5.24 -7.94
CA LEU A 71 -17.94 -3.97 -7.62
C LEU A 71 -19.38 -3.91 -8.13
N SER A 72 -19.61 -4.43 -9.34
CA SER A 72 -20.94 -4.54 -9.93
C SER A 72 -21.92 -5.35 -9.05
N LYS A 73 -21.46 -6.45 -8.49
CA LYS A 73 -22.25 -7.27 -7.56
C LYS A 73 -22.49 -6.55 -6.23
N ALA A 74 -21.44 -6.00 -5.64
CA ALA A 74 -21.49 -5.29 -4.36
C ALA A 74 -22.44 -4.09 -4.40
N LEU A 75 -22.35 -3.30 -5.46
CA LEU A 75 -23.17 -2.09 -5.66
C LEU A 75 -24.54 -2.37 -6.26
N ARG A 76 -24.79 -3.61 -6.72
CA ARG A 76 -26.03 -4.01 -7.45
C ARG A 76 -26.25 -3.17 -8.71
N LEU A 77 -25.19 -2.82 -9.40
CA LEU A 77 -25.19 -2.04 -10.64
C LEU A 77 -24.63 -2.88 -11.80
N LYS A 78 -25.04 -2.57 -13.02
CA LYS A 78 -24.44 -3.19 -14.21
C LYS A 78 -23.01 -2.66 -14.41
N PRO A 79 -22.05 -3.46 -14.94
CA PRO A 79 -20.67 -3.06 -15.15
C PRO A 79 -20.48 -1.71 -15.87
N PRO A 80 -21.23 -1.39 -16.96
CA PRO A 80 -21.09 -0.08 -17.60
C PRO A 80 -21.46 1.10 -16.68
N ARG A 81 -22.38 0.88 -15.74
CA ARG A 81 -22.77 1.91 -14.77
C ARG A 81 -21.69 2.10 -13.70
N VAL A 82 -21.09 0.99 -13.24
CA VAL A 82 -19.93 1.06 -12.33
C VAL A 82 -18.78 1.84 -12.96
N ILE A 83 -18.48 1.55 -14.22
CA ILE A 83 -17.43 2.27 -14.96
C ILE A 83 -17.76 3.76 -15.04
N ALA A 84 -18.98 4.12 -15.44
CA ALA A 84 -19.37 5.52 -15.60
C ALA A 84 -19.34 6.32 -14.29
N ASP A 85 -19.82 5.73 -13.19
CA ASP A 85 -20.04 6.47 -11.94
C ASP A 85 -18.80 6.44 -11.01
N TYR A 86 -18.02 5.35 -11.02
CA TYR A 86 -17.00 5.08 -10.01
C TYR A 86 -15.57 4.98 -10.55
N THR A 87 -15.37 5.13 -11.86
CA THR A 87 -14.02 5.06 -12.43
C THR A 87 -13.65 6.28 -13.25
N LEU A 88 -12.37 6.41 -13.54
CA LEU A 88 -11.79 7.37 -14.47
C LEU A 88 -10.84 6.62 -15.42
N PRO A 89 -10.74 7.03 -16.69
CA PRO A 89 -9.70 6.54 -17.58
C PRO A 89 -8.35 7.14 -17.19
N SER A 90 -7.30 6.35 -17.27
CA SER A 90 -5.91 6.76 -17.13
C SER A 90 -5.12 6.25 -18.33
N GLU A 91 -4.29 7.10 -18.92
CA GLU A 91 -3.46 6.73 -20.08
C GLU A 91 -2.43 5.64 -19.71
N GLU A 92 -1.92 5.68 -18.48
CA GLU A 92 -0.89 4.74 -18.02
C GLU A 92 -1.46 3.48 -17.37
N GLU A 93 -2.58 3.62 -16.63
CA GLU A 93 -3.09 2.58 -15.73
C GLU A 93 -4.36 1.90 -16.28
N GLY A 94 -4.97 2.42 -17.34
CA GLY A 94 -6.26 1.97 -17.87
C GLY A 94 -7.42 2.52 -17.05
N LEU A 95 -8.27 1.68 -16.45
CA LEU A 95 -9.32 2.14 -15.55
C LEU A 95 -8.80 2.26 -14.13
N ILE A 96 -9.00 3.42 -13.53
CA ILE A 96 -8.69 3.68 -12.13
C ILE A 96 -9.96 4.01 -11.34
N LEU A 97 -9.96 3.71 -10.06
CA LEU A 97 -11.03 4.10 -9.17
C LEU A 97 -11.10 5.63 -9.06
N ARG A 98 -12.31 6.19 -9.14
CA ARG A 98 -12.51 7.62 -9.02
C ARG A 98 -12.03 8.12 -7.66
N ARG A 99 -11.31 9.22 -7.68
CA ARG A 99 -10.85 9.92 -6.49
C ARG A 99 -10.82 11.41 -6.75
N ASP A 100 -10.86 12.19 -5.69
CA ASP A 100 -10.51 13.61 -5.73
C ASP A 100 -9.31 13.88 -4.79
N ASP A 101 -8.69 15.05 -4.94
CA ASP A 101 -7.47 15.39 -4.19
C ASP A 101 -7.74 15.76 -2.73
N GLU A 102 -8.97 16.17 -2.40
CA GLU A 102 -9.34 16.57 -1.03
C GLU A 102 -9.87 15.39 -0.22
N ARG A 103 -10.80 14.62 -0.80
CA ARG A 103 -11.52 13.54 -0.13
C ARG A 103 -10.86 12.18 -0.29
N GLY A 104 -10.08 12.00 -1.36
CA GLY A 104 -9.47 10.72 -1.71
C GLY A 104 -10.40 9.81 -2.51
N CYS A 105 -10.39 8.51 -2.21
CA CYS A 105 -11.16 7.49 -2.92
C CYS A 105 -12.68 7.74 -2.80
N VAL A 106 -13.42 7.52 -3.88
CA VAL A 106 -14.88 7.67 -3.96
C VAL A 106 -15.65 6.81 -2.94
N PHE A 107 -15.05 5.73 -2.44
CA PHE A 107 -15.63 4.86 -1.41
C PHE A 107 -15.12 5.14 0.01
N LEU A 108 -14.37 6.20 0.20
CA LEU A 108 -13.88 6.59 1.52
C LEU A 108 -14.91 7.49 2.21
N ASP A 109 -15.41 7.05 3.37
CA ASP A 109 -16.22 7.85 4.28
C ASP A 109 -15.46 8.00 5.60
N ASN A 110 -14.98 9.20 5.89
CA ASN A 110 -14.04 9.46 6.98
C ASN A 110 -12.79 8.58 6.89
N ASN A 111 -12.70 7.50 7.66
CA ASN A 111 -11.64 6.48 7.60
C ASN A 111 -12.16 5.11 7.14
N ASP A 112 -13.48 4.96 6.97
CA ASP A 112 -14.08 3.70 6.60
C ASP A 112 -14.22 3.54 5.09
N CYS A 113 -13.99 2.33 4.61
CA CYS A 113 -14.23 1.96 3.22
C CYS A 113 -15.65 1.40 3.08
N LEU A 114 -16.52 2.07 2.33
CA LEU A 114 -17.92 1.66 2.11
C LEU A 114 -18.06 0.28 1.43
N ILE A 115 -16.99 -0.20 0.79
CA ILE A 115 -16.94 -1.49 0.09
C ILE A 115 -15.84 -2.39 0.66
N TYR A 116 -15.58 -2.35 1.97
CA TYR A 116 -14.40 -2.98 2.58
C TYR A 116 -14.21 -4.44 2.19
N GLU A 117 -15.28 -5.25 2.20
CA GLU A 117 -15.22 -6.68 1.86
C GLU A 117 -15.04 -6.92 0.35
N ASP A 118 -15.53 -6.00 -0.47
CA ASP A 118 -15.50 -6.07 -1.94
C ASP A 118 -14.41 -5.20 -2.57
N ARG A 119 -13.43 -4.77 -1.78
CA ARG A 119 -12.31 -3.94 -2.26
C ARG A 119 -11.61 -4.55 -3.47
N PRO A 120 -11.14 -3.72 -4.41
CA PRO A 120 -10.23 -4.14 -5.46
C PRO A 120 -9.03 -4.91 -4.91
N ASP A 121 -8.51 -5.85 -5.69
CA ASP A 121 -7.40 -6.72 -5.22
C ASP A 121 -6.18 -5.91 -4.79
N ILE A 122 -5.85 -4.84 -5.51
CA ILE A 122 -4.76 -3.94 -5.14
C ILE A 122 -4.96 -3.27 -3.76
N CYS A 123 -6.21 -2.98 -3.36
CA CYS A 123 -6.52 -2.46 -2.04
C CYS A 123 -6.44 -3.53 -0.95
N ARG A 124 -6.84 -4.78 -1.28
CA ARG A 124 -6.79 -5.92 -0.33
C ARG A 124 -5.36 -6.32 0.00
N ASP A 125 -4.49 -6.22 -1.00
CA ASP A 125 -3.09 -6.60 -0.86
C ASP A 125 -2.19 -5.49 -0.32
N TYR A 126 -2.70 -4.26 -0.24
CA TYR A 126 -1.92 -3.13 0.27
C TYR A 126 -1.49 -3.36 1.74
N PRO A 127 -0.25 -3.06 2.12
CA PRO A 127 0.77 -2.30 1.39
C PRO A 127 1.69 -3.14 0.46
N HIS A 128 1.32 -4.34 0.11
CA HIS A 128 2.05 -5.27 -0.77
C HIS A 128 3.39 -5.79 -0.18
N LEU A 129 3.56 -5.75 1.12
CA LEU A 129 4.71 -6.37 1.78
C LEU A 129 4.54 -7.89 1.87
N ILE A 130 3.40 -8.36 2.37
CA ILE A 130 3.11 -9.78 2.61
C ILE A 130 2.38 -10.38 1.41
N ARG A 131 1.39 -9.66 0.89
CA ARG A 131 0.49 -10.05 -0.20
C ARG A 131 0.76 -9.27 -1.48
N GLY A 132 0.26 -9.75 -2.59
CA GLY A 132 0.31 -9.09 -3.89
C GLY A 132 1.03 -9.90 -4.97
N PRO A 133 0.90 -9.49 -6.23
CA PRO A 133 1.47 -10.20 -7.36
C PRO A 133 3.00 -10.14 -7.36
N GLY A 134 3.62 -11.18 -7.93
CA GLY A 134 5.06 -11.31 -8.04
C GLY A 134 5.76 -11.67 -6.72
N SER A 135 7.08 -11.68 -6.76
CA SER A 135 7.94 -11.96 -5.60
C SER A 135 7.98 -10.76 -4.63
N LEU A 136 8.34 -11.02 -3.37
CA LEU A 136 8.59 -9.93 -2.42
C LEU A 136 9.64 -8.96 -2.96
N MET A 137 10.70 -9.47 -3.60
CA MET A 137 11.76 -8.64 -4.18
C MET A 137 11.26 -7.71 -5.28
N SER A 138 10.34 -8.16 -6.13
CA SER A 138 9.74 -7.28 -7.14
C SER A 138 8.88 -6.18 -6.51
N ARG A 139 8.15 -6.50 -5.45
CA ARG A 139 7.32 -5.54 -4.71
C ARG A 139 8.15 -4.53 -3.91
N MET A 140 9.36 -4.91 -3.47
CA MET A 140 10.28 -4.02 -2.76
C MET A 140 10.68 -2.77 -3.56
N TRP A 141 10.42 -2.75 -4.88
CA TRP A 141 10.71 -1.58 -5.71
C TRP A 141 10.00 -0.31 -5.20
N HIS A 142 8.77 -0.44 -4.76
CA HIS A 142 7.94 0.69 -4.30
C HIS A 142 8.02 0.95 -2.79
N MET A 143 8.69 0.10 -2.02
CA MET A 143 8.70 0.21 -0.55
C MET A 143 9.44 1.44 -0.03
N PRO A 144 10.57 1.90 -0.62
CA PRO A 144 11.22 3.13 -0.16
C PRO A 144 10.29 4.35 -0.18
N GLU A 145 9.52 4.52 -1.25
CA GLU A 145 8.55 5.61 -1.39
C GLU A 145 7.33 5.40 -0.48
N ARG A 146 6.80 4.18 -0.43
CA ARG A 146 5.66 3.85 0.44
C ARG A 146 5.93 4.03 1.92
N ALA A 147 7.18 4.00 2.36
CA ALA A 147 7.54 4.25 3.76
C ALA A 147 7.15 5.65 4.24
N SER A 148 7.07 6.64 3.36
CA SER A 148 6.59 7.99 3.70
C SER A 148 5.06 8.12 3.73
N VAL A 149 4.33 7.07 3.33
CA VAL A 149 2.87 7.07 3.22
C VAL A 149 2.22 6.07 4.16
N CYS A 150 2.87 4.92 4.38
CA CYS A 150 2.29 3.77 5.09
C CYS A 150 3.06 3.46 6.38
N PRO A 151 2.42 3.59 7.55
CA PRO A 151 3.04 3.21 8.84
C PRO A 151 3.53 1.76 8.88
N ILE A 152 2.81 0.82 8.27
CA ILE A 152 3.22 -0.59 8.22
C ILE A 152 4.54 -0.72 7.47
N VAL A 153 4.66 -0.09 6.30
CA VAL A 153 5.90 -0.14 5.51
C VAL A 153 7.06 0.50 6.27
N TYR A 154 6.86 1.70 6.81
CA TYR A 154 7.88 2.40 7.57
C TYR A 154 8.42 1.55 8.73
N ASN A 155 7.54 1.14 9.64
CA ASN A 155 7.94 0.37 10.82
C ASN A 155 8.56 -0.98 10.46
N THR A 156 8.07 -1.64 9.40
CA THR A 156 8.66 -2.90 8.93
C THR A 156 10.08 -2.72 8.44
N LEU A 157 10.34 -1.69 7.63
CA LEU A 157 11.68 -1.45 7.10
C LEU A 157 12.65 -1.03 8.21
N GLU A 158 12.20 -0.20 9.15
CA GLU A 158 13.03 0.21 10.29
C GLU A 158 13.37 -0.98 11.21
N ALA A 159 12.36 -1.79 11.58
CA ALA A 159 12.59 -3.00 12.40
C ALA A 159 13.49 -4.02 11.67
N TYR A 160 13.35 -4.15 10.36
CA TYR A 160 14.23 -5.03 9.59
C TYR A 160 15.68 -4.53 9.55
N LYS A 161 15.90 -3.23 9.39
CA LYS A 161 17.25 -2.62 9.47
C LYS A 161 17.91 -2.90 10.80
N ASP A 162 17.16 -2.77 11.91
CA ASP A 162 17.66 -3.05 13.24
C ASP A 162 18.02 -4.53 13.42
N GLU A 163 17.16 -5.44 12.96
CA GLU A 163 17.39 -6.89 13.06
C GLU A 163 18.63 -7.37 12.28
N VAL A 164 18.95 -6.74 11.16
CA VAL A 164 20.10 -7.14 10.34
C VAL A 164 21.35 -6.28 10.57
N GLY A 165 21.31 -5.37 11.52
CA GLY A 165 22.44 -4.46 11.81
C GLY A 165 22.78 -3.53 10.64
N PHE A 166 21.76 -3.08 9.89
CA PHE A 166 21.96 -2.21 8.75
C PHE A 166 22.47 -0.83 9.15
N VAL A 167 23.59 -0.40 8.56
CA VAL A 167 24.19 0.90 8.86
C VAL A 167 23.42 2.01 8.14
N ARG A 168 22.71 2.84 8.91
CA ARG A 168 22.04 4.04 8.43
C ARG A 168 23.08 5.12 8.11
N ARG A 169 22.80 5.93 7.09
CA ARG A 169 23.71 7.03 6.71
C ARG A 169 23.04 8.42 6.86
N GLY A 170 21.81 8.43 7.40
CA GLY A 170 21.09 9.68 7.71
C GLY A 170 20.32 10.24 6.54
#